data_b36578b8c9e5333a95f00260349efe2a
#
_entry.id   b36578b8c9e5333a95f00260349efe2a
#
_cell.length_a   1.000
_cell.length_b   1.000
_cell.length_c   1.000
_cell.angle_alpha   90.00
_cell.angle_beta   90.00
_cell.angle_gamma   90.00
#
_symmetry.space_group_name_H-M   'P 1'
#
loop_
_entity.id
_entity.type
_entity.pdbx_description
1 polymer ?
#
loop_
_entity_poly.entity_id
_entity_poly.type
_entity_poly.pdbx_seq_one_letter_code
_entity_poly.pdbx_strand_id
1 'polypeptide(L)'
;MKIVFALIYIVFLTSCTSVSITDRKQLMILGDDVIYPEAFKAYKDFKSKTKLIESGKELDEINKVTNKLKTAIKNYYKSAGKKDPTSNFAWEVVLVDNKEVKNAWCMPGGKMAVYSGILEIANNEDSLAALMGHEIAHAVARHGSERASQGLILDLGTMAVEKLLIGRPLTGDSRKLYNYFTTFGVMLPFSRSHEAEADYLGLVFMHFAGYDLDESYKMWERMDKLNSGNRTPEFLSTHPSSKTRIENIKKWIPLVKENY
;
A
#
# COMPACT_ATOMS: atom_id res chain seq x y z
N MET A 1 -33.95 5.91 -18.68
CA MET A 1 -32.61 5.91 -19.29
C MET A 1 -31.83 7.20 -18.99
N LYS A 2 -32.31 8.41 -19.37
CA LYS A 2 -31.58 9.70 -19.14
C LYS A 2 -31.25 9.98 -17.66
N ILE A 3 -32.15 9.65 -16.71
CA ILE A 3 -31.95 9.84 -15.27
C ILE A 3 -30.86 8.90 -14.73
N VAL A 4 -30.77 7.66 -15.21
CA VAL A 4 -29.73 6.70 -14.82
C VAL A 4 -28.36 7.15 -15.31
N PHE A 5 -28.27 7.66 -16.55
CA PHE A 5 -27.02 8.25 -17.07
C PHE A 5 -26.61 9.52 -16.32
N ALA A 6 -27.56 10.37 -15.91
CA ALA A 6 -27.29 11.55 -15.13
C ALA A 6 -26.80 11.19 -13.71
N LEU A 7 -27.38 10.18 -13.06
CA LEU A 7 -26.92 9.67 -11.75
C LEU A 7 -25.54 9.05 -11.84
N ILE A 8 -25.24 8.24 -12.86
CA ILE A 8 -23.91 7.69 -13.09
C ILE A 8 -22.90 8.81 -13.29
N TYR A 9 -23.20 9.83 -14.09
CA TYR A 9 -22.34 10.97 -14.35
C TYR A 9 -22.06 11.79 -13.07
N ILE A 10 -23.06 11.99 -12.22
CA ILE A 10 -22.92 12.69 -10.92
C ILE A 10 -22.01 11.89 -9.97
N VAL A 11 -22.15 10.56 -9.88
CA VAL A 11 -21.29 9.69 -9.06
C VAL A 11 -19.83 9.80 -9.51
N PHE A 12 -19.57 9.82 -10.83
CA PHE A 12 -18.19 9.99 -11.34
C PHE A 12 -17.59 11.36 -11.00
N LEU A 13 -18.38 12.43 -10.99
CA LEU A 13 -17.88 13.78 -10.67
C LEU A 13 -17.55 13.97 -9.18
N THR A 14 -18.25 13.28 -8.28
CA THR A 14 -18.06 13.42 -6.83
C THR A 14 -17.06 12.45 -6.23
N SER A 15 -16.67 11.40 -6.97
CA SER A 15 -15.80 10.31 -6.47
C SER A 15 -14.30 10.52 -6.73
N CYS A 16 -13.91 11.63 -7.36
CA CYS A 16 -12.51 11.94 -7.60
C CYS A 16 -11.92 12.69 -6.40
N THR A 17 -10.93 12.08 -5.75
CA THR A 17 -10.07 12.72 -4.75
C THR A 17 -8.66 12.87 -5.29
N SER A 18 -7.77 13.55 -4.57
CA SER A 18 -6.36 13.63 -4.95
C SER A 18 -5.46 13.24 -3.78
N VAL A 19 -4.33 12.61 -4.12
CA VAL A 19 -3.24 12.36 -3.17
C VAL A 19 -2.55 13.68 -2.87
N SER A 20 -2.49 14.08 -1.62
CA SER A 20 -2.15 15.46 -1.24
C SER A 20 -0.67 15.85 -1.45
N ILE A 21 0.23 14.90 -1.67
CA ILE A 21 1.66 15.16 -1.95
C ILE A 21 1.92 15.24 -3.45
N THR A 22 1.31 14.35 -4.23
CA THR A 22 1.56 14.18 -5.66
C THR A 22 0.50 14.85 -6.54
N ASP A 23 -0.60 15.31 -5.94
CA ASP A 23 -1.80 15.85 -6.62
C ASP A 23 -2.43 14.88 -7.64
N ARG A 24 -2.01 13.60 -7.62
CA ARG A 24 -2.57 12.56 -8.48
C ARG A 24 -4.06 12.36 -8.18
N LYS A 25 -4.86 12.39 -9.22
CA LYS A 25 -6.30 12.09 -9.13
C LYS A 25 -6.51 10.59 -8.98
N GLN A 26 -7.42 10.21 -8.09
CA GLN A 26 -7.79 8.83 -7.82
C GLN A 26 -9.31 8.66 -7.70
N LEU A 27 -9.78 7.49 -8.08
CA LEU A 27 -11.18 7.14 -7.99
C LEU A 27 -11.48 6.48 -6.64
N MET A 28 -12.29 7.14 -5.82
CA MET A 28 -12.62 6.71 -4.46
C MET A 28 -14.13 6.61 -4.26
N ILE A 29 -14.72 5.49 -4.67
CA ILE A 29 -16.17 5.22 -4.49
C ILE A 29 -16.45 4.71 -3.08
N LEU A 30 -15.52 3.88 -2.54
CA LEU A 30 -15.63 3.32 -1.21
C LEU A 30 -14.91 4.22 -0.21
N GLY A 31 -15.62 4.71 0.80
CA GLY A 31 -15.07 5.51 1.89
C GLY A 31 -14.28 4.68 2.91
N ASP A 32 -13.53 5.36 3.77
CA ASP A 32 -12.75 4.72 4.83
C ASP A 32 -13.64 4.00 5.87
N ASP A 33 -14.86 4.48 6.06
CA ASP A 33 -15.88 3.87 6.91
C ASP A 33 -16.31 2.47 6.45
N VAL A 34 -16.19 2.19 5.15
CA VAL A 34 -16.45 0.87 4.55
C VAL A 34 -15.17 0.03 4.48
N ILE A 35 -14.07 0.67 4.09
CA ILE A 35 -12.78 0.00 3.79
C ILE A 35 -12.09 -0.49 5.06
N TYR A 36 -11.96 0.36 6.10
CA TYR A 36 -11.16 0.03 7.28
C TYR A 36 -11.74 -1.13 8.10
N PRO A 37 -13.06 -1.24 8.35
CA PRO A 37 -13.60 -2.38 9.06
C PRO A 37 -13.29 -3.72 8.40
N GLU A 38 -13.38 -3.80 7.07
CA GLU A 38 -13.09 -5.02 6.32
C GLU A 38 -11.59 -5.35 6.30
N ALA A 39 -10.74 -4.34 6.16
CA ALA A 39 -9.28 -4.50 6.27
C ALA A 39 -8.88 -4.98 7.67
N PHE A 40 -9.48 -4.42 8.73
CA PHE A 40 -9.18 -4.82 10.11
C PHE A 40 -9.66 -6.24 10.42
N LYS A 41 -10.81 -6.64 9.88
CA LYS A 41 -11.30 -8.02 9.98
C LYS A 41 -10.35 -8.98 9.28
N ALA A 42 -9.95 -8.68 8.03
CA ALA A 42 -9.01 -9.49 7.28
C ALA A 42 -7.65 -9.60 8.00
N TYR A 43 -7.16 -8.50 8.59
CA TYR A 43 -5.93 -8.49 9.37
C TYR A 43 -6.03 -9.35 10.65
N LYS A 44 -7.16 -9.26 11.36
CA LYS A 44 -7.41 -10.10 12.54
C LYS A 44 -7.40 -11.59 12.18
N ASP A 45 -8.07 -11.94 11.09
CA ASP A 45 -8.11 -13.32 10.59
C ASP A 45 -6.73 -13.80 10.12
N PHE A 46 -5.95 -12.93 9.48
CA PHE A 46 -4.55 -13.21 9.12
C PHE A 46 -3.72 -13.54 10.36
N LYS A 47 -3.75 -12.68 11.39
CA LYS A 47 -3.01 -12.90 12.63
C LYS A 47 -3.37 -14.21 13.33
N SER A 48 -4.65 -14.59 13.33
CA SER A 48 -5.10 -15.82 13.98
C SER A 48 -4.62 -17.11 13.32
N LYS A 49 -4.20 -17.01 12.04
CA LYS A 49 -3.76 -18.16 11.22
C LYS A 49 -2.25 -18.18 10.95
N THR A 50 -1.53 -17.19 11.47
CA THR A 50 -0.14 -16.94 11.12
C THR A 50 0.73 -17.02 12.38
N LYS A 51 1.87 -17.71 12.30
CA LYS A 51 2.85 -17.73 13.36
C LYS A 51 3.58 -16.40 13.42
N LEU A 52 3.53 -15.75 14.59
CA LEU A 52 4.13 -14.43 14.81
C LEU A 52 5.32 -14.53 15.76
N ILE A 53 6.29 -13.63 15.56
CA ILE A 53 7.35 -13.33 16.52
C ILE A 53 6.84 -12.20 17.40
N GLU A 54 6.58 -12.50 18.67
CA GLU A 54 5.91 -11.56 19.60
C GLU A 54 6.90 -10.67 20.37
N SER A 55 8.20 -10.98 20.33
CA SER A 55 9.26 -10.19 20.99
C SER A 55 10.63 -10.43 20.36
N GLY A 56 11.55 -9.50 20.58
CA GLY A 56 12.94 -9.65 20.14
C GLY A 56 13.41 -8.47 19.30
N LYS A 57 14.73 -8.41 19.10
CA LYS A 57 15.42 -7.28 18.46
C LYS A 57 14.84 -6.88 17.11
N GLU A 58 14.49 -7.85 16.27
CA GLU A 58 13.93 -7.59 14.93
C GLU A 58 12.57 -6.87 15.01
N LEU A 59 11.69 -7.35 15.91
CA LEU A 59 10.38 -6.69 16.12
C LEU A 59 10.53 -5.30 16.74
N ASP A 60 11.48 -5.13 17.68
CA ASP A 60 11.76 -3.83 18.31
C ASP A 60 12.26 -2.82 17.25
N GLU A 61 13.13 -3.25 16.33
CA GLU A 61 13.63 -2.44 15.24
C GLU A 61 12.52 -2.05 14.25
N ILE A 62 11.64 -2.99 13.86
CA ILE A 62 10.46 -2.73 13.02
C ILE A 62 9.54 -1.71 13.71
N ASN A 63 9.26 -1.86 14.99
CA ASN A 63 8.44 -0.91 15.76
C ASN A 63 9.08 0.47 15.84
N LYS A 64 10.39 0.55 16.07
CA LYS A 64 11.17 1.81 16.10
C LYS A 64 11.05 2.53 14.76
N VAL A 65 11.32 1.84 13.64
CA VAL A 65 11.23 2.41 12.29
C VAL A 65 9.81 2.86 11.98
N THR A 66 8.81 2.02 12.27
CA THR A 66 7.39 2.35 12.08
C THR A 66 7.03 3.64 12.83
N ASN A 67 7.42 3.77 14.09
CA ASN A 67 7.09 4.95 14.90
C ASN A 67 7.80 6.22 14.41
N LYS A 68 9.05 6.12 13.93
CA LYS A 68 9.74 7.26 13.31
C LYS A 68 9.04 7.72 12.03
N LEU A 69 8.65 6.78 11.15
CA LEU A 69 7.93 7.09 9.91
C LEU A 69 6.55 7.70 10.19
N LYS A 70 5.78 7.16 11.14
CA LYS A 70 4.49 7.75 11.57
C LYS A 70 4.66 9.20 12.05
N THR A 71 5.69 9.45 12.86
CA THR A 71 5.99 10.79 13.36
C THR A 71 6.39 11.72 12.22
N ALA A 72 7.21 11.24 11.28
CA ALA A 72 7.63 11.98 10.10
C ALA A 72 6.44 12.38 9.21
N ILE A 73 5.53 11.44 8.94
CA ILE A 73 4.31 11.69 8.18
C ILE A 73 3.46 12.79 8.84
N LYS A 74 3.20 12.66 10.14
CA LYS A 74 2.44 13.66 10.90
C LYS A 74 3.11 15.04 10.83
N ASN A 75 4.42 15.10 11.00
CA ASN A 75 5.19 16.35 10.95
C ASN A 75 5.14 16.97 9.54
N TYR A 76 5.30 16.18 8.49
CA TYR A 76 5.15 16.63 7.12
C TYR A 76 3.80 17.31 6.88
N TYR A 77 2.69 16.60 7.17
CA TYR A 77 1.35 17.16 6.94
C TYR A 77 1.07 18.41 7.78
N LYS A 78 1.59 18.46 9.01
CA LYS A 78 1.49 19.63 9.88
C LYS A 78 2.27 20.81 9.31
N SER A 79 3.52 20.62 8.87
CA SER A 79 4.35 21.69 8.29
C SER A 79 3.80 22.20 6.97
N ALA A 80 3.23 21.32 6.16
CA ALA A 80 2.57 21.66 4.89
C ALA A 80 1.18 22.31 5.06
N GLY A 81 0.64 22.43 6.28
CA GLY A 81 -0.72 22.94 6.53
C GLY A 81 -1.82 22.07 5.91
N LYS A 82 -1.53 20.79 5.66
CA LYS A 82 -2.44 19.83 5.02
C LYS A 82 -3.04 18.89 6.06
N LYS A 83 -4.25 18.37 5.77
CA LYS A 83 -4.88 17.36 6.61
C LYS A 83 -4.10 16.05 6.53
N ASP A 84 -3.70 15.51 7.67
CA ASP A 84 -3.03 14.21 7.77
C ASP A 84 -4.02 13.08 7.42
N PRO A 85 -3.80 12.34 6.32
CA PRO A 85 -4.68 11.24 5.91
C PRO A 85 -4.60 10.04 6.85
N THR A 86 -3.58 9.98 7.71
CA THR A 86 -3.37 8.88 8.65
C THR A 86 -3.99 9.11 10.03
N SER A 87 -4.69 10.23 10.22
CA SER A 87 -5.28 10.61 11.53
C SER A 87 -6.23 9.55 12.10
N ASN A 88 -6.87 8.76 11.24
CA ASN A 88 -7.81 7.68 11.62
C ASN A 88 -7.19 6.27 11.48
N PHE A 89 -5.88 6.16 11.27
CA PHE A 89 -5.23 4.86 11.17
C PHE A 89 -5.12 4.19 12.54
N ALA A 90 -5.49 2.92 12.59
CA ALA A 90 -5.29 2.06 13.76
C ALA A 90 -3.98 1.27 13.61
N TRP A 91 -2.86 2.00 13.63
CA TRP A 91 -1.52 1.51 13.39
C TRP A 91 -1.18 0.25 14.20
N GLU A 92 -0.75 -0.78 13.51
CA GLU A 92 -0.25 -2.02 14.09
C GLU A 92 0.68 -2.71 13.10
N VAL A 93 1.80 -3.23 13.57
CA VAL A 93 2.71 -4.04 12.77
C VAL A 93 2.99 -5.36 13.48
N VAL A 94 3.01 -6.45 12.73
CA VAL A 94 3.41 -7.78 13.20
C VAL A 94 4.61 -8.29 12.42
N LEU A 95 5.47 -9.06 13.09
CA LEU A 95 6.55 -9.80 12.47
C LEU A 95 6.13 -11.27 12.31
N VAL A 96 6.06 -11.73 11.07
CA VAL A 96 5.67 -13.09 10.72
C VAL A 96 6.90 -14.00 10.78
N ASP A 97 6.80 -15.10 11.55
CA ASP A 97 7.85 -16.12 11.63
C ASP A 97 7.87 -17.00 10.37
N ASN A 98 8.40 -16.46 9.30
CA ASN A 98 8.58 -17.17 8.03
C ASN A 98 9.76 -16.62 7.24
N LYS A 99 10.91 -17.29 7.33
CA LYS A 99 12.16 -16.92 6.65
C LYS A 99 12.15 -17.19 5.15
N GLU A 100 11.28 -18.08 4.68
CA GLU A 100 11.20 -18.44 3.26
C GLU A 100 10.48 -17.38 2.44
N VAL A 101 9.53 -16.67 3.07
CA VAL A 101 8.73 -15.62 2.43
C VAL A 101 9.43 -14.28 2.58
N LYS A 102 9.81 -13.68 1.46
CA LYS A 102 10.40 -12.34 1.40
C LYS A 102 9.30 -11.36 0.98
N ASN A 103 8.53 -10.90 1.98
CA ASN A 103 7.38 -10.04 1.77
C ASN A 103 7.15 -9.06 2.94
N ALA A 104 6.48 -7.95 2.65
CA ALA A 104 5.89 -7.02 3.61
C ALA A 104 4.67 -6.39 2.96
N TRP A 105 3.74 -5.87 3.75
CA TRP A 105 2.57 -5.15 3.24
C TRP A 105 1.94 -4.25 4.28
N CYS A 106 1.20 -3.24 3.81
CA CYS A 106 0.39 -2.35 4.62
C CYS A 106 -1.03 -2.27 4.06
N MET A 107 -2.00 -2.71 4.84
CA MET A 107 -3.43 -2.59 4.51
C MET A 107 -3.96 -1.17 4.78
N PRO A 108 -5.08 -0.77 4.16
CA PRO A 108 -5.80 0.44 4.52
C PRO A 108 -6.03 0.54 6.03
N GLY A 109 -5.84 1.76 6.59
CA GLY A 109 -5.97 1.98 8.03
C GLY A 109 -4.73 1.61 8.84
N GLY A 110 -3.57 1.30 8.19
CA GLY A 110 -2.27 1.18 8.85
C GLY A 110 -2.00 -0.16 9.54
N LYS A 111 -2.63 -1.25 9.08
CA LYS A 111 -2.35 -2.61 9.53
C LYS A 111 -1.26 -3.23 8.67
N MET A 112 -0.15 -3.66 9.28
CA MET A 112 1.07 -4.06 8.59
C MET A 112 1.55 -5.44 9.01
N ALA A 113 2.17 -6.16 8.08
CA ALA A 113 2.96 -7.34 8.37
C ALA A 113 4.31 -7.27 7.66
N VAL A 114 5.35 -7.71 8.36
CA VAL A 114 6.69 -7.91 7.85
C VAL A 114 7.04 -9.38 8.04
N TYR A 115 7.45 -10.06 7.00
CA TYR A 115 7.91 -11.44 7.08
C TYR A 115 9.40 -11.46 7.43
N SER A 116 9.81 -12.34 8.33
CA SER A 116 11.22 -12.40 8.79
C SER A 116 12.22 -12.64 7.63
N GLY A 117 11.79 -13.27 6.55
CA GLY A 117 12.64 -13.48 5.37
C GLY A 117 13.01 -12.20 4.60
N ILE A 118 12.19 -11.11 4.67
CA ILE A 118 12.51 -9.86 3.97
C ILE A 118 13.66 -9.09 4.65
N LEU A 119 13.92 -9.36 5.94
CA LEU A 119 14.96 -8.69 6.71
C LEU A 119 16.39 -9.00 6.20
N GLU A 120 16.58 -10.06 5.42
CA GLU A 120 17.84 -10.32 4.70
C GLU A 120 18.12 -9.24 3.63
N ILE A 121 17.07 -8.62 3.10
CA ILE A 121 17.13 -7.58 2.06
C ILE A 121 17.10 -6.20 2.70
N ALA A 122 16.18 -5.98 3.63
CA ALA A 122 16.09 -4.81 4.49
C ALA A 122 17.03 -5.00 5.71
N ASN A 123 18.33 -5.10 5.47
CA ASN A 123 19.33 -5.62 6.40
C ASN A 123 19.97 -4.57 7.32
N ASN A 124 19.46 -3.34 7.29
CA ASN A 124 19.82 -2.24 8.19
C ASN A 124 18.61 -1.33 8.41
N GLU A 125 18.71 -0.41 9.40
CA GLU A 125 17.58 0.46 9.78
C GLU A 125 17.09 1.33 8.62
N ASP A 126 17.99 1.87 7.80
CA ASP A 126 17.62 2.73 6.66
C ASP A 126 16.94 1.94 5.54
N SER A 127 17.42 0.74 5.25
CA SER A 127 16.77 -0.13 4.25
C SER A 127 15.43 -0.68 4.74
N LEU A 128 15.29 -0.94 6.04
CA LEU A 128 14.00 -1.26 6.65
C LEU A 128 13.04 -0.07 6.56
N ALA A 129 13.55 1.15 6.76
CA ALA A 129 12.76 2.36 6.58
C ALA A 129 12.34 2.57 5.12
N ALA A 130 13.19 2.20 4.15
CA ALA A 130 12.83 2.24 2.74
C ALA A 130 11.69 1.27 2.41
N LEU A 131 11.78 0.02 2.88
CA LEU A 131 10.72 -0.97 2.75
C LEU A 131 9.42 -0.51 3.40
N MET A 132 9.47 -0.15 4.69
CA MET A 132 8.30 0.26 5.46
C MET A 132 7.71 1.57 4.95
N GLY A 133 8.55 2.52 4.54
CA GLY A 133 8.13 3.78 3.94
C GLY A 133 7.35 3.58 2.64
N HIS A 134 7.79 2.65 1.79
CA HIS A 134 7.09 2.25 0.57
C HIS A 134 5.71 1.63 0.88
N GLU A 135 5.65 0.69 1.82
CA GLU A 135 4.39 0.04 2.23
C GLU A 135 3.40 1.03 2.87
N ILE A 136 3.89 1.88 3.76
CA ILE A 136 3.10 2.94 4.38
C ILE A 136 2.61 3.93 3.31
N ALA A 137 3.41 4.25 2.31
CA ALA A 137 3.03 5.14 1.21
C ALA A 137 1.83 4.60 0.41
N HIS A 138 1.75 3.28 0.18
CA HIS A 138 0.56 2.66 -0.41
C HIS A 138 -0.71 2.91 0.41
N ALA A 139 -0.63 2.85 1.73
CA ALA A 139 -1.77 3.10 2.61
C ALA A 139 -2.12 4.60 2.67
N VAL A 140 -1.11 5.49 2.77
CA VAL A 140 -1.28 6.95 2.78
C VAL A 140 -1.88 7.47 1.48
N ALA A 141 -1.39 6.97 0.33
CA ALA A 141 -1.93 7.28 -0.99
C ALA A 141 -3.24 6.52 -1.30
N ARG A 142 -3.70 5.63 -0.38
CA ARG A 142 -4.96 4.88 -0.49
C ARG A 142 -5.04 3.97 -1.72
N HIS A 143 -3.89 3.46 -2.20
CA HIS A 143 -3.84 2.61 -3.39
C HIS A 143 -4.71 1.35 -3.27
N GLY A 144 -4.76 0.72 -2.09
CA GLY A 144 -5.65 -0.41 -1.81
C GLY A 144 -7.13 -0.04 -1.93
N SER A 145 -7.52 1.12 -1.39
CA SER A 145 -8.90 1.63 -1.46
C SER A 145 -9.30 2.04 -2.89
N GLU A 146 -8.39 2.64 -3.65
CA GLU A 146 -8.59 2.96 -5.06
C GLU A 146 -8.82 1.70 -5.90
N ARG A 147 -7.99 0.67 -5.70
CA ARG A 147 -8.14 -0.63 -6.37
C ARG A 147 -9.46 -1.32 -6.01
N ALA A 148 -9.87 -1.25 -4.74
CA ALA A 148 -11.16 -1.77 -4.29
C ALA A 148 -12.32 -1.04 -5.00
N SER A 149 -12.24 0.28 -5.14
CA SER A 149 -13.22 1.09 -5.86
C SER A 149 -13.27 0.76 -7.36
N GLN A 150 -12.12 0.56 -7.99
CA GLN A 150 -12.01 0.12 -9.38
C GLN A 150 -12.60 -1.29 -9.59
N GLY A 151 -12.30 -2.23 -8.68
CA GLY A 151 -12.85 -3.59 -8.71
C GLY A 151 -14.37 -3.60 -8.59
N LEU A 152 -14.93 -2.76 -7.73
CA LEU A 152 -16.38 -2.61 -7.59
C LEU A 152 -17.05 -2.16 -8.91
N ILE A 153 -16.43 -1.20 -9.62
CA ILE A 153 -16.96 -0.74 -10.92
C ILE A 153 -16.95 -1.88 -11.95
N LEU A 154 -15.84 -2.62 -12.01
CA LEU A 154 -15.73 -3.76 -12.92
C LEU A 154 -16.79 -4.82 -12.61
N ASP A 155 -16.99 -5.12 -11.33
CA ASP A 155 -18.02 -6.08 -10.89
C ASP A 155 -19.44 -5.58 -11.24
N LEU A 156 -19.76 -4.31 -10.96
CA LEU A 156 -21.04 -3.71 -11.31
C LEU A 156 -21.26 -3.69 -12.84
N GLY A 157 -20.20 -3.41 -13.60
CA GLY A 157 -20.22 -3.46 -15.06
C GLY A 157 -20.51 -4.87 -15.58
N THR A 158 -19.82 -5.89 -15.06
CA THR A 158 -20.07 -7.29 -15.42
C THR A 158 -21.45 -7.75 -15.03
N MET A 159 -21.93 -7.41 -13.82
CA MET A 159 -23.30 -7.72 -13.38
C MET A 159 -24.37 -7.07 -14.25
N ALA A 160 -24.14 -5.81 -14.69
CA ALA A 160 -25.05 -5.12 -15.60
C ALA A 160 -25.12 -5.81 -16.97
N VAL A 161 -23.98 -6.24 -17.51
CA VAL A 161 -23.89 -6.99 -18.77
C VAL A 161 -24.55 -8.37 -18.63
N GLU A 162 -24.27 -9.09 -17.54
CA GLU A 162 -24.89 -10.39 -17.26
C GLU A 162 -26.41 -10.29 -17.09
N LYS A 163 -26.89 -9.28 -16.36
CA LYS A 163 -28.34 -9.03 -16.23
C LYS A 163 -28.99 -8.72 -17.58
N LEU A 164 -28.28 -7.98 -18.43
CA LEU A 164 -28.76 -7.61 -19.75
C LEU A 164 -28.78 -8.81 -20.71
N LEU A 165 -27.78 -9.70 -20.63
CA LEU A 165 -27.61 -10.83 -21.54
C LEU A 165 -28.23 -12.14 -21.04
N ILE A 166 -28.28 -12.36 -19.71
CA ILE A 166 -28.63 -13.66 -19.09
C ILE A 166 -29.88 -13.56 -18.21
N GLY A 167 -30.35 -12.36 -17.85
CA GLY A 167 -31.61 -12.14 -17.13
C GLY A 167 -31.60 -12.52 -15.63
N ARG A 168 -30.44 -12.81 -15.01
CA ARG A 168 -30.33 -13.19 -13.59
C ARG A 168 -29.39 -12.24 -12.82
N PRO A 169 -29.77 -11.80 -11.60
CA PRO A 169 -28.83 -11.07 -10.72
C PRO A 169 -27.92 -12.03 -9.94
N LEU A 170 -26.64 -11.68 -9.81
CA LEU A 170 -25.71 -12.38 -8.93
C LEU A 170 -25.86 -11.86 -7.49
N THR A 171 -25.89 -12.77 -6.51
CA THR A 171 -26.03 -12.48 -5.08
C THR A 171 -24.69 -12.69 -4.35
N GLY A 172 -24.27 -11.77 -3.49
CA GLY A 172 -23.14 -11.98 -2.56
C GLY A 172 -22.16 -10.83 -2.33
N ASP A 173 -22.61 -9.61 -2.07
CA ASP A 173 -21.78 -8.41 -2.14
C ASP A 173 -20.78 -8.20 -0.97
N SER A 174 -21.12 -8.53 0.28
CA SER A 174 -20.21 -8.34 1.42
C SER A 174 -19.07 -9.36 1.46
N ARG A 175 -19.32 -10.59 1.00
CA ARG A 175 -18.29 -11.64 0.90
C ARG A 175 -17.25 -11.31 -0.18
N LYS A 176 -17.63 -10.59 -1.23
CA LYS A 176 -16.74 -10.17 -2.32
C LYS A 176 -15.74 -9.12 -1.85
N LEU A 177 -16.15 -8.14 -1.05
CA LEU A 177 -15.26 -7.11 -0.52
C LEU A 177 -14.23 -7.69 0.45
N TYR A 178 -14.65 -8.62 1.32
CA TYR A 178 -13.73 -9.37 2.19
C TYR A 178 -12.72 -10.19 1.37
N ASN A 179 -13.18 -10.96 0.38
CA ASN A 179 -12.30 -11.70 -0.52
C ASN A 179 -11.40 -10.77 -1.34
N TYR A 180 -11.87 -9.58 -1.67
CA TYR A 180 -11.08 -8.56 -2.33
C TYR A 180 -9.87 -8.17 -1.48
N PHE A 181 -10.04 -7.86 -0.19
CA PHE A 181 -8.93 -7.50 0.69
C PHE A 181 -8.01 -8.68 1.00
N THR A 182 -8.54 -9.90 1.10
CA THR A 182 -7.71 -11.09 1.34
C THR A 182 -6.96 -11.55 0.10
N THR A 183 -7.56 -11.40 -1.09
CA THR A 183 -6.97 -11.88 -2.36
C THR A 183 -6.33 -10.75 -3.16
N PHE A 184 -6.96 -9.59 -3.25
CA PHE A 184 -6.55 -8.47 -4.10
C PHE A 184 -5.75 -7.42 -3.36
N GLY A 185 -5.99 -7.22 -2.06
CA GLY A 185 -5.27 -6.24 -1.26
C GLY A 185 -3.80 -6.61 -1.06
N VAL A 186 -3.50 -7.92 -1.06
CA VAL A 186 -2.17 -8.46 -0.75
C VAL A 186 -1.54 -9.21 -1.94
N MET A 187 -2.33 -9.77 -2.88
CA MET A 187 -1.83 -10.72 -3.89
C MET A 187 -1.74 -10.20 -5.32
N LEU A 188 -2.44 -9.11 -5.69
CA LEU A 188 -2.34 -8.59 -7.06
C LEU A 188 -1.32 -7.45 -7.16
N PRO A 189 -0.55 -7.40 -8.27
CA PRO A 189 0.41 -6.34 -8.52
C PRO A 189 -0.24 -4.97 -8.51
N PHE A 190 0.40 -4.00 -7.88
CA PHE A 190 0.04 -2.59 -8.02
C PHE A 190 0.36 -2.09 -9.43
N SER A 191 -0.35 -1.05 -9.87
CA SER A 191 -0.04 -0.43 -11.14
C SER A 191 1.35 0.25 -11.09
N ARG A 192 2.01 0.39 -12.24
CA ARG A 192 3.31 1.09 -12.31
C ARG A 192 3.25 2.51 -11.77
N SER A 193 2.11 3.19 -11.92
CA SER A 193 1.91 4.53 -11.35
C SER A 193 1.78 4.52 -9.84
N HIS A 194 1.11 3.51 -9.25
CA HIS A 194 1.04 3.33 -7.80
C HIS A 194 2.41 3.05 -7.20
N GLU A 195 3.20 2.18 -7.87
CA GLU A 195 4.57 1.87 -7.43
C GLU A 195 5.47 3.11 -7.46
N ALA A 196 5.44 3.87 -8.54
CA ALA A 196 6.22 5.11 -8.67
C ALA A 196 5.79 6.15 -7.63
N GLU A 197 4.51 6.27 -7.34
CA GLU A 197 4.00 7.16 -6.30
C GLU A 197 4.42 6.69 -4.91
N ALA A 198 4.34 5.39 -4.63
CA ALA A 198 4.77 4.82 -3.35
C ALA A 198 6.28 4.98 -3.11
N ASP A 199 7.11 4.82 -4.15
CA ASP A 199 8.55 5.09 -4.08
C ASP A 199 8.82 6.56 -3.74
N TYR A 200 8.16 7.49 -4.44
CA TYR A 200 8.34 8.93 -4.21
C TYR A 200 7.90 9.35 -2.79
N LEU A 201 6.71 8.93 -2.37
CA LEU A 201 6.19 9.22 -1.03
C LEU A 201 7.06 8.58 0.06
N GLY A 202 7.52 7.35 -0.17
CA GLY A 202 8.44 6.66 0.73
C GLY A 202 9.72 7.46 0.96
N LEU A 203 10.31 8.04 -0.12
CA LEU A 203 11.46 8.94 -0.01
C LEU A 203 11.15 10.18 0.83
N VAL A 204 10.00 10.82 0.63
CA VAL A 204 9.58 11.98 1.44
C VAL A 204 9.45 11.58 2.91
N PHE A 205 8.85 10.45 3.23
CA PHE A 205 8.69 9.99 4.61
C PHE A 205 10.04 9.62 5.25
N MET A 206 10.95 8.98 4.51
CA MET A 206 12.32 8.71 4.95
C MET A 206 13.09 10.02 5.24
N HIS A 207 12.96 11.02 4.36
CA HIS A 207 13.61 12.32 4.54
C HIS A 207 13.19 12.99 5.86
N PHE A 208 11.87 13.10 6.10
CA PHE A 208 11.34 13.66 7.34
C PHE A 208 11.64 12.81 8.58
N ALA A 209 11.91 11.53 8.42
CA ALA A 209 12.34 10.63 9.48
C ALA A 209 13.87 10.68 9.72
N GLY A 210 14.64 11.35 8.85
CA GLY A 210 16.10 11.46 8.96
C GLY A 210 16.84 10.17 8.61
N TYR A 211 16.32 9.38 7.67
CA TYR A 211 16.96 8.18 7.13
C TYR A 211 17.78 8.48 5.87
N ASP A 212 18.78 7.61 5.58
CA ASP A 212 19.54 7.67 4.34
C ASP A 212 18.66 7.24 3.14
N LEU A 213 18.38 8.22 2.27
CA LEU A 213 17.52 7.99 1.10
C LEU A 213 18.16 7.05 0.07
N ASP A 214 19.49 6.94 0.06
CA ASP A 214 20.19 6.06 -0.89
C ASP A 214 19.89 4.58 -0.62
N GLU A 215 19.53 4.21 0.60
CA GLU A 215 19.13 2.85 0.92
C GLU A 215 17.84 2.41 0.22
N SER A 216 17.00 3.35 -0.22
CA SER A 216 15.80 3.01 -0.99
C SER A 216 16.13 2.35 -2.33
N TYR A 217 17.02 2.92 -3.16
CA TYR A 217 17.41 2.24 -4.41
C TYR A 217 18.32 1.03 -4.18
N LYS A 218 19.21 1.07 -3.16
CA LYS A 218 20.06 -0.07 -2.82
C LYS A 218 19.25 -1.29 -2.37
N MET A 219 18.15 -1.09 -1.64
CA MET A 219 17.21 -2.16 -1.29
C MET A 219 16.63 -2.81 -2.55
N TRP A 220 16.17 -2.03 -3.53
CA TRP A 220 15.67 -2.55 -4.80
C TRP A 220 16.75 -3.25 -5.61
N GLU A 221 18.00 -2.78 -5.59
CA GLU A 221 19.14 -3.46 -6.23
C GLU A 221 19.42 -4.83 -5.58
N ARG A 222 19.32 -4.94 -4.23
CA ARG A 222 19.42 -6.21 -3.51
C ARG A 222 18.27 -7.15 -3.87
N MET A 223 17.04 -6.64 -3.94
CA MET A 223 15.84 -7.38 -4.35
C MET A 223 15.99 -7.95 -5.77
N ASP A 224 16.48 -7.14 -6.70
CA ASP A 224 16.64 -7.51 -8.12
C ASP A 224 17.72 -8.59 -8.32
N LYS A 225 18.80 -8.57 -7.53
CA LYS A 225 19.82 -9.61 -7.54
C LYS A 225 19.25 -10.97 -7.14
N LEU A 226 18.30 -11.02 -6.21
CA LEU A 226 17.63 -12.26 -5.80
C LEU A 226 16.65 -12.75 -6.86
N ASN A 227 16.06 -11.86 -7.65
CA ASN A 227 15.16 -12.21 -8.74
C ASN A 227 15.85 -12.93 -9.91
N SER A 228 17.17 -12.75 -10.08
CA SER A 228 17.95 -13.46 -11.09
C SER A 228 18.27 -14.94 -10.72
N GLY A 229 17.84 -15.39 -9.55
CA GLY A 229 17.94 -16.77 -9.08
C GLY A 229 16.69 -17.60 -9.36
N ASN A 230 16.67 -18.86 -8.88
CA ASN A 230 15.60 -19.82 -9.12
C ASN A 230 14.26 -19.51 -8.38
N ARG A 231 14.18 -18.47 -7.56
CA ARG A 231 12.96 -18.08 -6.82
C ARG A 231 12.83 -16.57 -6.80
N THR A 232 11.82 -16.05 -7.49
CA THR A 232 11.40 -14.64 -7.39
C THR A 232 10.87 -14.37 -5.99
N PRO A 233 11.39 -13.36 -5.25
CA PRO A 233 10.80 -12.93 -3.99
C PRO A 233 9.31 -12.63 -4.14
N GLU A 234 8.48 -13.05 -3.19
CA GLU A 234 7.02 -12.83 -3.24
C GLU A 234 6.68 -11.34 -3.29
N PHE A 235 7.48 -10.51 -2.64
CA PHE A 235 7.38 -9.05 -2.72
C PHE A 235 7.37 -8.53 -4.16
N LEU A 236 8.18 -9.11 -5.05
CA LEU A 236 8.21 -8.72 -6.47
C LEU A 236 6.98 -9.15 -7.27
N SER A 237 6.17 -10.09 -6.76
CA SER A 237 4.89 -10.45 -7.40
C SER A 237 3.87 -9.35 -7.26
N THR A 238 3.88 -8.62 -6.14
CA THR A 238 2.96 -7.51 -5.85
C THR A 238 3.58 -6.16 -6.18
N HIS A 239 4.90 -6.03 -6.10
CA HIS A 239 5.68 -4.81 -6.34
C HIS A 239 6.76 -5.07 -7.40
N PRO A 240 6.41 -5.12 -8.69
CA PRO A 240 7.37 -5.44 -9.73
C PRO A 240 8.58 -4.50 -9.71
N SER A 241 9.78 -5.08 -9.58
CA SER A 241 11.02 -4.35 -9.74
C SER A 241 11.23 -3.98 -11.21
N SER A 242 11.83 -2.84 -11.45
CA SER A 242 12.32 -2.47 -12.76
C SER A 242 13.53 -1.54 -12.65
N LYS A 243 14.43 -1.61 -13.61
CA LYS A 243 15.54 -0.64 -13.73
C LYS A 243 15.02 0.79 -13.71
N THR A 244 13.87 1.04 -14.34
CA THR A 244 13.22 2.35 -14.36
C THR A 244 12.85 2.84 -12.94
N ARG A 245 12.40 1.97 -12.03
CA ARG A 245 12.12 2.36 -10.64
C ARG A 245 13.40 2.82 -9.94
N ILE A 246 14.47 2.03 -10.02
CA ILE A 246 15.76 2.35 -9.43
C ILE A 246 16.30 3.69 -9.99
N GLU A 247 16.22 3.90 -11.30
CA GLU A 247 16.64 5.15 -11.95
C GLU A 247 15.78 6.35 -11.49
N ASN A 248 14.48 6.17 -11.37
CA ASN A 248 13.58 7.21 -10.89
C ASN A 248 13.87 7.58 -9.43
N ILE A 249 14.06 6.61 -8.55
CA ILE A 249 14.42 6.83 -7.15
C ILE A 249 15.72 7.66 -7.07
N LYS A 250 16.76 7.27 -7.82
CA LYS A 250 18.03 8.01 -7.86
C LYS A 250 17.84 9.46 -8.33
N LYS A 251 16.93 9.72 -9.27
CA LYS A 251 16.60 11.08 -9.74
C LYS A 251 15.79 11.88 -8.73
N TRP A 252 14.94 11.23 -7.95
CA TRP A 252 14.06 11.90 -6.97
C TRP A 252 14.78 12.25 -5.68
N ILE A 253 15.80 11.52 -5.26
CA ILE A 253 16.55 11.78 -4.03
C ILE A 253 17.02 13.24 -3.92
N PRO A 254 17.75 13.83 -4.90
CA PRO A 254 18.14 15.23 -4.83
C PRO A 254 16.94 16.18 -4.79
N LEU A 255 15.88 15.89 -5.55
CA LEU A 255 14.67 16.70 -5.56
C LEU A 255 13.95 16.70 -4.20
N VAL A 256 13.89 15.52 -3.54
CA VAL A 256 13.29 15.43 -2.20
C VAL A 256 14.12 16.23 -1.19
N LYS A 257 15.45 16.13 -1.24
CA LYS A 257 16.36 16.90 -0.34
C LYS A 257 16.27 18.41 -0.55
N GLU A 258 15.92 18.87 -1.76
CA GLU A 258 15.80 20.28 -2.10
C GLU A 258 14.43 20.86 -1.75
N ASN A 259 13.36 20.09 -1.97
CA ASN A 259 11.99 20.60 -1.87
C ASN A 259 11.35 20.42 -0.49
N TYR A 260 11.95 19.59 0.36
CA TYR A 260 11.44 19.26 1.68
C TYR A 260 12.49 19.43 2.77
#